data_879613500ccb37ada57242e2d9c953fa
#
_entry.id   879613500ccb37ada57242e2d9c953fa
#
_cell.length_a   1.000
_cell.length_b   1.000
_cell.length_c   1.000
_cell.angle_alpha   90.00
_cell.angle_beta   90.00
_cell.angle_gamma   90.00
#
_symmetry.space_group_name_H-M   'P 1'
#
loop_
_entity.id
_entity.type
_entity.pdbx_description
1 polymer ?
#
loop_
_entity_poly.entity_id
_entity_poly.type
_entity_poly.pdbx_seq_one_letter_code
_entity_poly.pdbx_strand_id
1 'polypeptide(L)'
;MKLRLFLLAGLALLLAACGSSDEPEVIAEPIVEQPTEEPTVVVPKTRTDISLTAEGSKANDAANQFALDFFLALYQHQDKGANLLVSPFSAQAALAMTANGAKGETLNEMLSVMGMQGLSLDDINQYNQAIVKALTEIDNTSVVESANGIWVKKPLCLLDSYTRQIELFYDTTPKSIAFSPDDIASINEWVKARTQGMIPSLYDEDELPKCEMLLANALCFKAVWKNPFIADWTQKGTFTNADGSKTTVDMMFKQNYNMNVAASRKTFDLCAKPYGNGAFSMVLMLPHEGNTLEECIGELARQDWKQLNDEIEKSHSAIALYMPKFELPVAKYDLKTTLIDMGMILPFTLWADFSGMTQDAALMIDKCEQKCTLTVDEKGSQAAVVTKVEMVLTADSTPQPALHDFILNRPFAFLIKEKSTGAILFAGAVNKL
;
A
#
# COMPACT_ATOMS: atom_id res chain seq x y z
N MET A 1 36.83 -35.83 -22.53
CA MET A 1 37.26 -36.61 -23.72
C MET A 1 36.40 -36.13 -24.92
N LYS A 2 37.11 -35.48 -25.92
CA LYS A 2 36.70 -35.13 -27.30
C LYS A 2 35.54 -34.12 -27.46
N LEU A 3 35.72 -32.81 -27.63
CA LEU A 3 36.23 -32.06 -28.81
C LEU A 3 35.62 -32.52 -30.18
N ARG A 4 34.77 -31.66 -30.75
CA ARG A 4 34.71 -31.49 -32.22
C ARG A 4 34.21 -30.06 -32.60
N LEU A 5 35.18 -29.40 -33.20
CA LEU A 5 35.17 -28.16 -33.99
C LEU A 5 34.54 -28.45 -35.37
N PHE A 6 33.76 -27.53 -35.91
CA PHE A 6 33.53 -27.43 -37.37
C PHE A 6 33.65 -25.95 -37.80
N LEU A 7 34.72 -25.74 -38.55
CA LEU A 7 34.94 -24.60 -39.43
C LEU A 7 34.14 -24.87 -40.75
N LEU A 8 33.56 -23.82 -41.32
CA LEU A 8 33.33 -23.76 -42.76
C LEU A 8 33.54 -22.30 -43.23
N ALA A 9 34.52 -22.19 -44.11
CA ALA A 9 34.89 -20.99 -44.86
C ALA A 9 34.03 -20.93 -46.14
N GLY A 10 33.73 -19.73 -46.63
CA GLY A 10 33.11 -19.49 -47.94
C GLY A 10 33.38 -18.08 -48.40
N LEU A 11 34.32 -17.92 -49.14
CA LEU A 11 34.83 -17.29 -50.35
C LEU A 11 34.17 -16.00 -50.83
N ALA A 12 34.96 -14.97 -50.90
CA ALA A 12 34.68 -13.65 -51.49
C ALA A 12 34.76 -13.66 -53.01
N LEU A 13 33.91 -12.91 -53.66
CA LEU A 13 34.13 -12.46 -55.07
C LEU A 13 34.00 -10.92 -55.12
N LEU A 14 35.10 -10.28 -55.46
CA LEU A 14 35.24 -8.88 -55.83
C LEU A 14 34.70 -8.62 -57.24
N LEU A 15 33.91 -7.59 -57.44
CA LEU A 15 33.82 -6.86 -58.70
C LEU A 15 33.84 -5.37 -58.40
N ALA A 16 34.85 -4.70 -58.95
CA ALA A 16 35.06 -3.26 -58.87
C ALA A 16 34.23 -2.53 -59.93
N ALA A 17 33.62 -1.41 -59.57
CA ALA A 17 33.28 -0.34 -60.49
C ALA A 17 33.44 1.02 -59.80
N CYS A 18 34.22 1.89 -60.36
CA CYS A 18 34.51 3.26 -59.92
C CYS A 18 33.32 4.19 -60.04
N GLY A 19 33.18 5.10 -59.05
CA GLY A 19 32.32 6.28 -59.11
C GLY A 19 32.49 7.09 -57.81
N SER A 20 33.18 8.22 -57.95
CA SER A 20 33.54 9.16 -56.89
C SER A 20 32.34 9.98 -56.39
N SER A 21 32.08 10.02 -55.06
CA SER A 21 31.61 11.21 -54.35
C SER A 21 31.81 10.99 -52.86
N ASP A 22 32.55 11.90 -52.23
CA ASP A 22 32.88 11.91 -50.82
C ASP A 22 31.65 12.20 -49.93
N GLU A 23 31.19 11.22 -49.16
CA GLU A 23 30.43 11.42 -47.95
C GLU A 23 31.05 10.54 -46.85
N PRO A 24 31.18 11.04 -45.61
CA PRO A 24 31.79 10.24 -44.54
C PRO A 24 30.88 9.09 -44.12
N GLU A 25 31.38 7.88 -44.21
CA GLU A 25 30.78 6.65 -43.73
C GLU A 25 30.62 6.73 -42.20
N VAL A 26 29.37 6.83 -41.72
CA VAL A 26 29.04 6.64 -40.30
C VAL A 26 29.17 5.15 -40.02
N ILE A 27 30.27 4.77 -39.39
CA ILE A 27 30.47 3.41 -38.85
C ILE A 27 29.42 3.22 -37.72
N ALA A 28 28.37 2.46 -38.00
CA ALA A 28 27.45 2.01 -36.96
C ALA A 28 28.20 1.13 -35.98
N GLU A 29 28.30 1.58 -34.73
CA GLU A 29 28.80 0.73 -33.63
C GLU A 29 27.94 -0.54 -33.53
N PRO A 30 28.53 -1.70 -33.25
CA PRO A 30 27.76 -2.92 -33.09
C PRO A 30 26.83 -2.78 -31.88
N ILE A 31 25.53 -2.99 -32.09
CA ILE A 31 24.55 -3.10 -31.03
C ILE A 31 24.98 -4.25 -30.14
N VAL A 32 25.54 -3.93 -28.98
CA VAL A 32 25.78 -4.91 -27.91
C VAL A 32 24.42 -5.28 -27.36
N GLU A 33 23.87 -6.42 -27.80
CA GLU A 33 22.70 -7.01 -27.14
C GLU A 33 23.05 -7.20 -25.65
N GLN A 34 22.40 -6.40 -24.81
CA GLN A 34 22.46 -6.63 -23.37
C GLN A 34 21.88 -8.05 -23.11
N PRO A 35 22.53 -8.86 -22.30
CA PRO A 35 21.98 -10.16 -21.93
C PRO A 35 20.61 -9.93 -21.31
N THR A 36 19.57 -10.47 -21.92
CA THR A 36 18.25 -10.57 -21.30
C THR A 36 18.40 -11.47 -20.10
N GLU A 37 18.41 -10.88 -18.89
CA GLU A 37 18.34 -11.67 -17.67
C GLU A 37 17.10 -12.55 -17.73
N GLU A 38 17.27 -13.85 -17.71
CA GLU A 38 16.16 -14.79 -17.57
C GLU A 38 15.40 -14.45 -16.27
N PRO A 39 14.06 -14.35 -16.29
CA PRO A 39 13.30 -14.00 -15.11
C PRO A 39 13.55 -15.04 -14.02
N THR A 40 14.14 -14.60 -12.92
CA THR A 40 14.42 -15.45 -11.75
C THR A 40 13.08 -15.91 -11.18
N VAL A 41 12.80 -17.20 -11.23
CA VAL A 41 11.58 -17.77 -10.62
C VAL A 41 11.71 -17.73 -9.11
N VAL A 42 10.97 -16.80 -8.48
CA VAL A 42 10.92 -16.72 -7.01
C VAL A 42 9.94 -17.78 -6.49
N VAL A 43 10.45 -18.75 -5.75
CA VAL A 43 9.62 -19.76 -5.05
C VAL A 43 9.08 -19.12 -3.77
N PRO A 44 7.75 -19.06 -3.58
CA PRO A 44 7.18 -18.53 -2.35
C PRO A 44 7.61 -19.36 -1.14
N LYS A 45 8.10 -18.68 -0.09
CA LYS A 45 8.41 -19.35 1.18
C LYS A 45 7.14 -19.78 1.90
N THR A 46 7.24 -20.80 2.75
CA THR A 46 6.11 -21.22 3.59
C THR A 46 5.67 -20.06 4.49
N ARG A 47 4.37 -19.79 4.53
CA ARG A 47 3.80 -18.76 5.40
C ARG A 47 3.97 -19.15 6.87
N THR A 48 4.34 -18.17 7.68
CA THR A 48 4.32 -18.24 9.14
C THR A 48 3.37 -17.18 9.68
N ASP A 49 2.78 -17.39 10.84
CA ASP A 49 1.95 -16.38 11.49
C ASP A 49 2.82 -15.41 12.29
N ILE A 50 2.44 -14.14 12.32
CA ILE A 50 3.10 -13.12 13.14
C ILE A 50 2.69 -13.33 14.59
N SER A 51 3.67 -13.41 15.49
CA SER A 51 3.44 -13.49 16.92
C SER A 51 3.72 -12.13 17.57
N LEU A 52 2.72 -11.56 18.21
CA LEU A 52 2.82 -10.32 18.97
C LEU A 52 2.78 -10.61 20.47
N THR A 53 3.37 -9.73 21.29
CA THR A 53 3.17 -9.73 22.75
C THR A 53 1.70 -9.40 23.08
N ALA A 54 1.32 -9.53 24.35
CA ALA A 54 -0.03 -9.17 24.77
C ALA A 54 -0.32 -7.67 24.54
N GLU A 55 0.63 -6.80 24.85
CA GLU A 55 0.58 -5.35 24.61
C GLU A 55 0.62 -5.05 23.11
N GLY A 56 1.48 -5.75 22.35
CA GLY A 56 1.52 -5.64 20.91
C GLY A 56 0.21 -6.05 20.23
N SER A 57 -0.48 -7.06 20.74
CA SER A 57 -1.82 -7.46 20.27
C SER A 57 -2.87 -6.38 20.54
N LYS A 58 -2.84 -5.76 21.73
CA LYS A 58 -3.72 -4.62 22.05
C LYS A 58 -3.45 -3.43 21.12
N ALA A 59 -2.17 -3.12 20.88
CA ALA A 59 -1.77 -2.05 19.96
C ALA A 59 -2.23 -2.34 18.53
N ASN A 60 -2.14 -3.60 18.08
CA ASN A 60 -2.62 -4.02 16.76
C ASN A 60 -4.14 -3.91 16.63
N ASP A 61 -4.90 -4.33 17.65
CA ASP A 61 -6.36 -4.22 17.65
C ASP A 61 -6.78 -2.74 17.62
N ALA A 62 -6.09 -1.86 18.36
CA ALA A 62 -6.28 -0.42 18.34
C ALA A 62 -5.93 0.21 16.97
N ALA A 63 -4.80 -0.17 16.37
CA ALA A 63 -4.38 0.29 15.06
C ALA A 63 -5.37 -0.13 13.97
N ASN A 64 -5.95 -1.31 14.05
CA ASN A 64 -6.98 -1.77 13.12
C ASN A 64 -8.29 -0.99 13.28
N GLN A 65 -8.72 -0.70 14.51
CA GLN A 65 -9.90 0.15 14.73
C GLN A 65 -9.65 1.57 14.21
N PHE A 66 -8.49 2.17 14.54
CA PHE A 66 -8.09 3.44 13.96
C PHE A 66 -8.13 3.41 12.43
N ALA A 67 -7.67 2.32 11.80
CA ALA A 67 -7.67 2.20 10.35
C ALA A 67 -9.07 2.29 9.74
N LEU A 68 -10.06 1.66 10.37
CA LEU A 68 -11.44 1.68 9.90
C LEU A 68 -12.10 3.04 10.12
N ASP A 69 -11.91 3.63 11.30
CA ASP A 69 -12.46 4.96 11.65
C ASP A 69 -11.84 6.06 10.77
N PHE A 70 -10.52 5.98 10.55
CA PHE A 70 -9.79 6.90 9.68
C PHE A 70 -10.22 6.79 8.22
N PHE A 71 -10.42 5.58 7.71
CA PHE A 71 -10.93 5.35 6.37
C PHE A 71 -12.34 5.94 6.19
N LEU A 72 -13.23 5.72 7.16
CA LEU A 72 -14.57 6.31 7.15
C LEU A 72 -14.52 7.84 7.16
N ALA A 73 -13.73 8.42 8.07
CA ALA A 73 -13.60 9.87 8.18
C ALA A 73 -13.06 10.49 6.89
N LEU A 74 -12.01 9.93 6.29
CA LEU A 74 -11.48 10.39 5.01
C LEU A 74 -12.50 10.25 3.88
N TYR A 75 -13.23 9.13 3.82
CA TYR A 75 -14.25 8.93 2.79
C TYR A 75 -15.38 9.96 2.87
N GLN A 76 -15.72 10.41 4.08
CA GLN A 76 -16.72 11.44 4.31
C GLN A 76 -16.26 12.85 3.94
N HIS A 77 -14.93 13.11 4.02
CA HIS A 77 -14.33 14.41 3.70
C HIS A 77 -14.03 14.63 2.23
N GLN A 78 -13.91 13.55 1.45
CA GLN A 78 -13.58 13.70 0.04
C GLN A 78 -14.80 14.04 -0.81
N ASP A 79 -14.55 14.52 -2.04
CA ASP A 79 -15.59 14.75 -3.03
C ASP A 79 -16.37 13.47 -3.30
N LYS A 80 -17.70 13.55 -3.27
CA LYS A 80 -18.59 12.41 -3.53
C LYS A 80 -18.32 11.86 -4.93
N GLY A 81 -17.99 10.59 -4.99
CA GLY A 81 -17.68 9.91 -6.26
C GLY A 81 -16.21 9.95 -6.65
N ALA A 82 -15.32 10.60 -5.90
CA ALA A 82 -13.88 10.44 -6.08
C ALA A 82 -13.40 9.08 -5.55
N ASN A 83 -12.35 8.53 -6.16
CA ASN A 83 -11.68 7.35 -5.64
C ASN A 83 -10.82 7.73 -4.44
N LEU A 84 -10.67 6.82 -3.49
CA LEU A 84 -9.82 6.99 -2.30
C LEU A 84 -8.85 5.83 -2.19
N LEU A 85 -7.61 6.12 -1.85
CA LEU A 85 -6.62 5.14 -1.42
C LEU A 85 -5.79 5.74 -0.31
N VAL A 86 -5.76 5.09 0.83
CA VAL A 86 -5.00 5.54 2.00
C VAL A 86 -4.32 4.37 2.68
N SER A 87 -3.22 4.62 3.37
CA SER A 87 -2.58 3.67 4.26
C SER A 87 -2.76 4.11 5.72
N PRO A 88 -3.79 3.62 6.41
CA PRO A 88 -3.99 3.92 7.82
C PRO A 88 -2.84 3.41 8.69
N PHE A 89 -2.27 2.25 8.34
CA PHE A 89 -1.10 1.67 9.01
C PHE A 89 0.06 2.65 9.06
N SER A 90 0.35 3.23 7.92
CA SER A 90 1.45 4.16 7.75
C SER A 90 1.17 5.51 8.46
N ALA A 91 -0.09 6.00 8.41
CA ALA A 91 -0.51 7.20 9.16
C ALA A 91 -0.38 6.98 10.68
N GLN A 92 -0.83 5.83 11.21
CA GLN A 92 -0.68 5.48 12.60
C GLN A 92 0.79 5.44 13.05
N ALA A 93 1.68 4.87 12.23
CA ALA A 93 3.10 4.81 12.54
C ALA A 93 3.74 6.23 12.60
N ALA A 94 3.38 7.14 11.69
CA ALA A 94 3.83 8.53 11.71
C ALA A 94 3.31 9.28 12.95
N LEU A 95 2.05 9.08 13.32
CA LEU A 95 1.48 9.65 14.55
C LEU A 95 2.16 9.09 15.79
N ALA A 96 2.46 7.79 15.84
CA ALA A 96 3.17 7.16 16.95
C ALA A 96 4.60 7.70 17.10
N MET A 97 5.33 7.92 15.99
CA MET A 97 6.63 8.61 16.03
C MET A 97 6.50 10.01 16.65
N THR A 98 5.49 10.76 16.24
CA THR A 98 5.26 12.13 16.72
C THR A 98 4.87 12.14 18.20
N ALA A 99 4.06 11.15 18.65
CA ALA A 99 3.65 10.99 20.04
C ALA A 99 4.83 10.79 20.99
N ASN A 100 5.97 10.25 20.54
CA ASN A 100 7.18 10.15 21.36
C ASN A 100 7.73 11.51 21.80
N GLY A 101 7.40 12.58 21.11
CA GLY A 101 7.79 13.94 21.46
C GLY A 101 6.69 14.75 22.13
N ALA A 102 5.47 14.24 22.17
CA ALA A 102 4.32 14.89 22.78
C ALA A 102 4.27 14.67 24.30
N LYS A 103 3.66 15.61 25.03
CA LYS A 103 3.42 15.49 26.47
C LYS A 103 2.01 15.97 26.84
N GLY A 104 1.62 15.65 28.08
CA GLY A 104 0.37 16.13 28.66
C GLY A 104 -0.85 15.82 27.79
N GLU A 105 -1.73 16.80 27.62
CA GLU A 105 -2.99 16.64 26.86
C GLU A 105 -2.76 16.43 25.38
N THR A 106 -1.70 16.99 24.80
CA THR A 106 -1.31 16.72 23.40
C THR A 106 -1.07 15.23 23.15
N LEU A 107 -0.32 14.59 24.03
CA LEU A 107 -0.11 13.13 23.98
C LEU A 107 -1.42 12.36 24.17
N ASN A 108 -2.25 12.79 25.15
CA ASN A 108 -3.51 12.13 25.46
C ASN A 108 -4.47 12.14 24.25
N GLU A 109 -4.61 13.25 23.56
CA GLU A 109 -5.44 13.34 22.34
C GLU A 109 -4.89 12.43 21.23
N MET A 110 -3.58 12.43 21.01
CA MET A 110 -2.94 11.56 20.00
C MET A 110 -3.21 10.09 20.31
N LEU A 111 -2.98 9.65 21.56
CA LEU A 111 -3.24 8.27 21.97
C LEU A 111 -4.73 7.93 21.91
N SER A 112 -5.61 8.87 22.22
CA SER A 112 -7.06 8.70 22.16
C SER A 112 -7.52 8.42 20.73
N VAL A 113 -7.09 9.23 19.77
CA VAL A 113 -7.47 9.08 18.35
C VAL A 113 -6.90 7.78 17.77
N MET A 114 -5.69 7.39 18.16
CA MET A 114 -5.10 6.10 17.78
C MET A 114 -5.72 4.89 18.52
N GLY A 115 -6.62 5.11 19.50
CA GLY A 115 -7.18 4.03 20.34
C GLY A 115 -6.17 3.37 21.28
N MET A 116 -5.00 3.99 21.50
CA MET A 116 -3.86 3.42 22.22
C MET A 116 -3.75 3.91 23.69
N GLN A 117 -4.83 4.44 24.23
CA GLN A 117 -4.90 4.83 25.64
C GLN A 117 -4.64 3.61 26.55
N GLY A 118 -3.81 3.81 27.58
CA GLY A 118 -3.43 2.74 28.52
C GLY A 118 -2.27 1.86 28.08
N LEU A 119 -1.72 2.08 26.87
CA LEU A 119 -0.43 1.56 26.44
C LEU A 119 0.66 2.59 26.73
N SER A 120 1.86 2.11 27.10
CA SER A 120 3.02 2.99 27.17
C SER A 120 3.56 3.30 25.76
N LEU A 121 4.28 4.42 25.62
CA LEU A 121 4.96 4.73 24.35
C LEU A 121 5.97 3.62 23.95
N ASP A 122 6.59 2.97 24.95
CA ASP A 122 7.50 1.87 24.68
C ASP A 122 6.78 0.65 24.09
N ASP A 123 5.60 0.28 24.61
CA ASP A 123 4.77 -0.79 24.04
C ASP A 123 4.36 -0.48 22.59
N ILE A 124 3.97 0.78 22.33
CA ILE A 124 3.59 1.25 20.99
C ILE A 124 4.77 1.19 20.04
N ASN A 125 5.95 1.63 20.47
CA ASN A 125 7.17 1.59 19.70
C ASN A 125 7.62 0.17 19.38
N GLN A 126 7.61 -0.72 20.38
CA GLN A 126 7.92 -2.13 20.20
C GLN A 126 6.95 -2.81 19.23
N TYR A 127 5.65 -2.49 19.33
CA TYR A 127 4.65 -2.98 18.36
C TYR A 127 4.99 -2.52 16.94
N ASN A 128 5.21 -1.21 16.71
CA ASN A 128 5.51 -0.69 15.38
C ASN A 128 6.79 -1.32 14.80
N GLN A 129 7.84 -1.47 15.58
CA GLN A 129 9.08 -2.13 15.15
C GLN A 129 8.84 -3.60 14.78
N ALA A 130 8.17 -4.34 15.65
CA ALA A 130 7.92 -5.76 15.47
C ALA A 130 7.03 -6.04 14.24
N ILE A 131 5.94 -5.28 14.09
CA ILE A 131 5.00 -5.50 12.98
C ILE A 131 5.62 -5.11 11.64
N VAL A 132 6.32 -3.98 11.52
CA VAL A 132 7.01 -3.58 10.29
C VAL A 132 8.03 -4.63 9.88
N LYS A 133 8.88 -5.08 10.80
CA LYS A 133 9.87 -6.13 10.53
C LYS A 133 9.19 -7.42 10.06
N ALA A 134 8.14 -7.85 10.73
CA ALA A 134 7.42 -9.07 10.35
C ALA A 134 6.80 -8.94 8.95
N LEU A 135 6.15 -7.81 8.64
CA LEU A 135 5.52 -7.57 7.34
C LEU A 135 6.52 -7.58 6.17
N THR A 136 7.74 -7.09 6.37
CA THR A 136 8.78 -7.09 5.34
C THR A 136 9.40 -8.48 5.10
N GLU A 137 9.31 -9.38 6.08
CA GLU A 137 9.98 -10.68 6.03
C GLU A 137 9.03 -11.86 5.75
N ILE A 138 7.71 -11.70 5.93
CA ILE A 138 6.75 -12.80 5.95
C ILE A 138 6.51 -13.45 4.58
N ASP A 139 6.67 -12.70 3.50
CA ASP A 139 6.45 -13.16 2.13
C ASP A 139 7.52 -12.62 1.18
N ASN A 140 8.33 -13.51 0.60
CA ASN A 140 9.39 -13.15 -0.35
C ASN A 140 8.87 -12.87 -1.78
N THR A 141 7.57 -12.99 -2.02
CA THR A 141 6.90 -12.65 -3.28
C THR A 141 6.12 -11.35 -3.21
N SER A 142 6.14 -10.71 -2.04
CA SER A 142 5.53 -9.42 -1.77
C SER A 142 6.58 -8.43 -1.27
N VAL A 143 6.43 -7.18 -1.64
CA VAL A 143 7.26 -6.06 -1.15
C VAL A 143 6.37 -5.18 -0.30
N VAL A 144 6.72 -5.03 0.95
CA VAL A 144 6.11 -4.09 1.90
C VAL A 144 7.21 -3.20 2.42
N GLU A 145 7.22 -1.94 2.01
CA GLU A 145 8.20 -0.96 2.48
C GLU A 145 7.49 0.26 3.06
N SER A 146 7.79 0.55 4.31
CA SER A 146 7.27 1.71 5.03
C SER A 146 8.35 2.77 5.12
N ALA A 147 7.99 4.00 4.77
CA ALA A 147 8.87 5.16 4.88
C ALA A 147 8.17 6.24 5.70
N ASN A 148 8.75 6.54 6.85
CA ASN A 148 8.26 7.58 7.74
C ASN A 148 9.33 8.65 7.87
N GLY A 149 8.98 9.92 7.71
CA GLY A 149 9.90 11.04 7.83
C GLY A 149 9.33 12.16 8.67
N ILE A 150 10.20 12.76 9.48
CA ILE A 150 9.90 13.95 10.27
C ILE A 150 10.95 15.00 9.96
N TRP A 151 10.50 16.18 9.55
CA TRP A 151 11.35 17.33 9.33
C TRP A 151 10.81 18.51 10.13
N VAL A 152 11.70 19.18 10.87
CA VAL A 152 11.41 20.42 11.57
C VAL A 152 12.23 21.55 10.96
N LYS A 153 11.69 22.77 11.02
CA LYS A 153 12.32 23.93 10.43
C LYS A 153 13.44 24.47 11.32
N LYS A 154 14.60 24.72 10.69
CA LYS A 154 15.68 25.47 11.38
C LYS A 154 15.20 26.86 11.83
N PRO A 155 15.68 27.40 12.98
CA PRO A 155 16.82 26.89 13.77
C PRO A 155 16.47 25.84 14.84
N LEU A 156 15.25 25.28 14.88
CA LEU A 156 14.85 24.31 15.90
C LEU A 156 15.81 23.10 15.93
N CYS A 157 16.30 22.77 17.13
CA CYS A 157 17.13 21.60 17.39
C CYS A 157 16.29 20.51 18.06
N LEU A 158 16.35 19.30 17.50
CA LEU A 158 15.71 18.14 18.10
C LEU A 158 16.55 17.61 19.26
N LEU A 159 15.90 17.15 20.31
CA LEU A 159 16.54 16.50 21.44
C LEU A 159 17.14 15.15 21.01
N ASP A 160 18.37 14.90 21.44
CA ASP A 160 19.05 13.61 21.20
C ASP A 160 18.28 12.41 21.71
N SER A 161 17.54 12.56 22.82
CA SER A 161 16.70 11.51 23.38
C SER A 161 15.56 11.13 22.43
N TYR A 162 14.91 12.13 21.82
CA TYR A 162 13.86 11.92 20.84
C TYR A 162 14.41 11.27 19.57
N THR A 163 15.47 11.84 19.01
CA THR A 163 16.09 11.31 17.77
C THR A 163 16.51 9.86 17.91
N ARG A 164 17.19 9.50 19.01
CA ARG A 164 17.59 8.11 19.27
C ARG A 164 16.39 7.15 19.41
N GLN A 165 15.30 7.60 20.01
CA GLN A 165 14.09 6.79 20.15
C GLN A 165 13.49 6.49 18.77
N ILE A 166 13.41 7.50 17.90
CA ILE A 166 12.86 7.33 16.56
C ILE A 166 13.78 6.48 15.68
N GLU A 167 15.08 6.67 15.75
CA GLU A 167 16.06 5.83 15.04
C GLU A 167 15.97 4.35 15.46
N LEU A 168 15.81 4.09 16.75
CA LEU A 168 15.75 2.73 17.30
C LEU A 168 14.52 1.95 16.80
N PHE A 169 13.34 2.58 16.78
CA PHE A 169 12.09 1.87 16.58
C PHE A 169 11.48 2.04 15.18
N TYR A 170 11.87 3.08 14.43
CA TYR A 170 11.21 3.42 13.16
C TYR A 170 12.14 3.46 11.95
N ASP A 171 13.41 3.11 12.10
CA ASP A 171 14.42 3.10 11.03
C ASP A 171 14.45 4.43 10.23
N THR A 172 14.33 5.54 10.93
CA THR A 172 14.35 6.88 10.34
C THR A 172 15.04 7.87 11.28
N THR A 173 15.70 8.88 10.71
CA THR A 173 16.36 9.95 11.45
C THR A 173 15.58 11.24 11.25
N PRO A 174 14.93 11.79 12.30
CA PRO A 174 14.32 13.12 12.25
C PRO A 174 15.36 14.19 11.91
N LYS A 175 14.99 15.20 11.13
CA LYS A 175 15.94 16.21 10.63
C LYS A 175 15.46 17.62 10.82
N SER A 176 16.38 18.55 11.18
CA SER A 176 16.15 19.98 11.11
C SER A 176 16.65 20.54 9.79
N ILE A 177 15.76 21.11 8.97
CA ILE A 177 16.04 21.60 7.62
C ILE A 177 15.55 23.06 7.44
N ALA A 178 15.97 23.72 6.36
CA ALA A 178 15.52 25.07 6.05
C ALA A 178 14.23 25.10 5.20
N PHE A 179 13.78 23.93 4.70
CA PHE A 179 12.76 23.79 3.65
C PHE A 179 13.13 24.57 2.38
N SER A 180 14.42 24.60 2.07
CA SER A 180 14.93 25.14 0.80
C SER A 180 14.58 24.22 -0.39
N PRO A 181 14.72 24.68 -1.64
CA PRO A 181 14.56 23.82 -2.81
C PRO A 181 15.42 22.54 -2.77
N ASP A 182 16.66 22.65 -2.29
CA ASP A 182 17.57 21.50 -2.14
C ASP A 182 17.08 20.50 -1.07
N ASP A 183 16.51 21.00 0.03
CA ASP A 183 15.89 20.16 1.05
C ASP A 183 14.68 19.41 0.48
N ILE A 184 13.84 20.09 -0.32
CA ILE A 184 12.67 19.47 -0.96
C ILE A 184 13.11 18.43 -2.00
N ALA A 185 14.12 18.70 -2.81
CA ALA A 185 14.69 17.72 -3.71
C ALA A 185 15.18 16.47 -2.95
N SER A 186 15.84 16.68 -1.79
CA SER A 186 16.30 15.57 -0.92
C SER A 186 15.13 14.77 -0.33
N ILE A 187 14.02 15.41 0.05
CA ILE A 187 12.80 14.74 0.51
C ILE A 187 12.20 13.91 -0.63
N ASN A 188 12.11 14.46 -1.83
CA ASN A 188 11.58 13.76 -3.00
C ASN A 188 12.41 12.53 -3.36
N GLU A 189 13.75 12.65 -3.39
CA GLU A 189 14.63 11.49 -3.63
C GLU A 189 14.49 10.44 -2.52
N TRP A 190 14.32 10.85 -1.27
CA TRP A 190 14.08 9.93 -0.16
C TRP A 190 12.77 9.16 -0.33
N VAL A 191 11.66 9.84 -0.66
CA VAL A 191 10.35 9.19 -0.90
C VAL A 191 10.46 8.22 -2.08
N LYS A 192 11.07 8.66 -3.20
CA LYS A 192 11.26 7.83 -4.39
C LYS A 192 12.07 6.58 -4.09
N ALA A 193 13.17 6.69 -3.36
CA ALA A 193 13.99 5.55 -2.97
C ALA A 193 13.23 4.58 -2.07
N ARG A 194 12.51 5.08 -1.05
CA ARG A 194 11.76 4.27 -0.09
C ARG A 194 10.50 3.64 -0.65
N THR A 195 9.98 4.15 -1.78
CA THR A 195 8.81 3.57 -2.47
C THR A 195 9.19 2.83 -3.75
N GLN A 196 10.46 2.51 -3.95
CA GLN A 196 10.96 1.86 -5.17
C GLN A 196 10.50 2.56 -6.46
N GLY A 197 10.43 3.90 -6.42
CA GLY A 197 10.01 4.74 -7.54
C GLY A 197 8.50 4.82 -7.77
N MET A 198 7.67 4.16 -6.96
CA MET A 198 6.20 4.22 -7.09
C MET A 198 5.65 5.61 -6.82
N ILE A 199 6.23 6.31 -5.85
CA ILE A 199 5.92 7.71 -5.57
C ILE A 199 7.15 8.53 -5.96
N PRO A 200 7.13 9.19 -7.12
CA PRO A 200 8.32 9.87 -7.66
C PRO A 200 8.70 11.12 -6.87
N SER A 201 7.73 11.78 -6.23
CA SER A 201 7.94 13.00 -5.44
C SER A 201 6.84 13.17 -4.39
N LEU A 202 7.13 13.84 -3.28
CA LEU A 202 6.15 14.29 -2.30
C LEU A 202 5.65 15.71 -2.64
N TYR A 203 6.54 16.54 -3.17
CA TYR A 203 6.28 17.94 -3.56
C TYR A 203 6.67 18.16 -5.01
N ASP A 204 5.95 19.07 -5.68
CA ASP A 204 6.37 19.57 -6.97
C ASP A 204 7.57 20.53 -6.79
N GLU A 205 8.36 20.75 -7.87
CA GLU A 205 9.60 21.53 -7.79
C GLU A 205 9.37 22.97 -7.26
N ASP A 206 8.20 23.54 -7.54
CA ASP A 206 7.82 24.90 -7.14
C ASP A 206 7.08 24.92 -5.78
N GLU A 207 6.78 23.76 -5.19
CA GLU A 207 6.04 23.66 -3.93
C GLU A 207 6.99 23.67 -2.72
N LEU A 208 7.18 24.84 -2.10
CA LEU A 208 7.92 24.94 -0.86
C LEU A 208 6.93 24.92 0.33
N PRO A 209 6.93 23.87 1.17
CA PRO A 209 6.06 23.81 2.32
C PRO A 209 6.42 24.94 3.33
N LYS A 210 5.45 25.78 3.66
CA LYS A 210 5.57 26.79 4.69
C LYS A 210 5.10 26.20 6.01
N CYS A 211 5.92 25.39 6.63
CA CYS A 211 5.58 24.68 7.86
C CYS A 211 6.76 24.70 8.84
N GLU A 212 6.45 24.59 10.14
CA GLU A 212 7.44 24.41 11.19
C GLU A 212 7.78 22.92 11.40
N MET A 213 6.79 22.03 11.15
CA MET A 213 6.97 20.58 11.18
C MET A 213 6.20 19.90 10.06
N LEU A 214 6.87 19.05 9.33
CA LEU A 214 6.33 18.18 8.29
C LEU A 214 6.42 16.71 8.74
N LEU A 215 5.29 16.05 8.73
CA LEU A 215 5.21 14.58 8.79
C LEU A 215 4.91 14.07 7.38
N ALA A 216 5.80 13.28 6.83
CA ALA A 216 5.58 12.61 5.56
C ALA A 216 5.65 11.11 5.75
N ASN A 217 4.72 10.46 5.11
CA ASN A 217 4.53 9.04 5.24
C ASN A 217 4.24 8.42 3.86
N ALA A 218 4.90 7.30 3.59
CA ALA A 218 4.68 6.53 2.38
C ALA A 218 4.75 5.04 2.71
N LEU A 219 3.80 4.27 2.19
CA LEU A 219 3.83 2.82 2.21
C LEU A 219 3.77 2.29 0.78
N CYS A 220 4.71 1.42 0.45
CA CYS A 220 4.77 0.70 -0.81
C CYS A 220 4.27 -0.73 -0.59
N PHE A 221 3.37 -1.18 -1.46
CA PHE A 221 2.91 -2.56 -1.50
C PHE A 221 2.93 -3.07 -2.93
N LYS A 222 3.73 -4.11 -3.19
CA LYS A 222 3.74 -4.85 -4.45
C LYS A 222 3.60 -6.33 -4.13
N ALA A 223 2.62 -6.99 -4.73
CA ALA A 223 2.40 -8.39 -4.48
C ALA A 223 1.73 -9.06 -5.67
N VAL A 224 2.13 -10.29 -5.97
CA VAL A 224 1.46 -11.12 -6.98
C VAL A 224 0.27 -11.84 -6.33
N TRP A 225 -0.82 -12.07 -7.08
CA TRP A 225 -1.88 -12.93 -6.58
C TRP A 225 -1.38 -14.35 -6.33
N LYS A 226 -1.78 -14.95 -5.21
CA LYS A 226 -1.51 -16.38 -4.95
C LYS A 226 -2.08 -17.26 -6.08
N ASN A 227 -3.23 -16.88 -6.58
CA ASN A 227 -3.89 -17.50 -7.72
C ASN A 227 -4.25 -16.38 -8.73
N PRO A 228 -3.37 -16.06 -9.69
CA PRO A 228 -3.59 -15.01 -10.68
C PRO A 228 -4.86 -15.22 -11.51
N PHE A 229 -5.38 -14.14 -12.07
CA PHE A 229 -6.39 -14.25 -13.11
C PHE A 229 -5.74 -14.75 -14.42
N ILE A 230 -6.52 -15.38 -15.27
CA ILE A 230 -6.07 -15.83 -16.60
C ILE A 230 -6.35 -14.66 -17.55
N ALA A 231 -5.29 -14.08 -18.14
CA ALA A 231 -5.42 -12.89 -18.99
C ALA A 231 -6.38 -13.11 -20.17
N ASP A 232 -6.37 -14.29 -20.78
CA ASP A 232 -7.25 -14.64 -21.90
C ASP A 232 -8.74 -14.69 -21.50
N TRP A 233 -9.05 -14.71 -20.19
CA TRP A 233 -10.41 -14.71 -19.67
C TRP A 233 -10.88 -13.31 -19.28
N THR A 234 -10.01 -12.31 -19.36
CA THR A 234 -10.38 -10.90 -19.15
C THR A 234 -11.19 -10.43 -20.36
N GLN A 235 -12.38 -9.89 -20.09
CA GLN A 235 -13.31 -9.45 -21.12
C GLN A 235 -13.78 -8.01 -20.85
N LYS A 236 -14.26 -7.33 -21.88
CA LYS A 236 -14.89 -6.03 -21.71
C LYS A 236 -16.19 -6.18 -20.89
N GLY A 237 -16.28 -5.43 -19.81
CA GLY A 237 -17.45 -5.33 -18.94
C GLY A 237 -17.88 -3.90 -18.76
N THR A 238 -19.01 -3.70 -18.08
CA THR A 238 -19.52 -2.37 -17.74
C THR A 238 -19.39 -2.14 -16.24
N PHE A 239 -18.79 -1.02 -15.86
CA PHE A 239 -18.79 -0.51 -14.48
C PHE A 239 -19.74 0.68 -14.40
N THR A 240 -20.66 0.66 -13.45
CA THR A 240 -21.56 1.78 -13.16
C THR A 240 -20.92 2.64 -12.07
N ASN A 241 -20.50 3.85 -12.43
CA ASN A 241 -19.86 4.80 -11.52
C ASN A 241 -20.83 5.32 -10.45
N ALA A 242 -20.30 5.94 -9.39
CA ALA A 242 -21.13 6.50 -8.31
C ALA A 242 -22.12 7.58 -8.77
N ASP A 243 -21.83 8.29 -9.86
CA ASP A 243 -22.69 9.27 -10.49
C ASP A 243 -23.73 8.66 -11.45
N GLY A 244 -23.79 7.33 -11.57
CA GLY A 244 -24.65 6.58 -12.47
C GLY A 244 -24.16 6.49 -13.93
N SER A 245 -23.07 7.16 -14.28
CA SER A 245 -22.44 7.00 -15.59
C SER A 245 -21.84 5.59 -15.75
N LYS A 246 -21.65 5.15 -16.99
CA LYS A 246 -21.14 3.80 -17.28
C LYS A 246 -19.82 3.89 -18.01
N THR A 247 -18.83 3.11 -17.52
CA THR A 247 -17.52 2.98 -18.12
C THR A 247 -17.29 1.55 -18.61
N THR A 248 -16.70 1.38 -19.79
CA THR A 248 -16.26 0.07 -20.27
C THR A 248 -14.89 -0.24 -19.67
N VAL A 249 -14.80 -1.35 -18.95
CA VAL A 249 -13.60 -1.79 -18.24
C VAL A 249 -13.13 -3.16 -18.71
N ASP A 250 -11.87 -3.47 -18.44
CA ASP A 250 -11.35 -4.83 -18.56
C ASP A 250 -11.71 -5.61 -17.30
N MET A 251 -12.71 -6.48 -17.40
CA MET A 251 -13.24 -7.30 -16.31
C MET A 251 -12.51 -8.63 -16.26
N MET A 252 -11.67 -8.81 -15.25
CA MET A 252 -10.96 -10.05 -14.95
C MET A 252 -11.92 -11.07 -14.35
N PHE A 253 -11.73 -12.35 -14.67
CA PHE A 253 -12.58 -13.43 -14.18
C PHE A 253 -11.76 -14.55 -13.53
N LYS A 254 -12.26 -15.07 -12.40
CA LYS A 254 -11.67 -16.20 -11.70
C LYS A 254 -12.74 -17.03 -11.00
N GLN A 255 -12.79 -18.32 -11.30
CA GLN A 255 -13.51 -19.30 -10.48
C GLN A 255 -12.61 -19.81 -9.35
N ASN A 256 -13.15 -19.88 -8.16
CA ASN A 256 -12.45 -20.46 -7.01
C ASN A 256 -13.47 -21.18 -6.11
N TYR A 257 -13.26 -22.47 -5.93
CA TYR A 257 -14.14 -23.33 -5.13
C TYR A 257 -13.78 -23.34 -3.63
N ASN A 258 -12.76 -22.58 -3.24
CA ASN A 258 -12.31 -22.49 -1.84
C ASN A 258 -11.82 -21.06 -1.54
N MET A 259 -12.70 -20.08 -1.75
CA MET A 259 -12.38 -18.69 -1.49
C MET A 259 -12.85 -18.25 -0.11
N ASN A 260 -12.04 -17.44 0.55
CA ASN A 260 -12.40 -16.88 1.85
C ASN A 260 -13.49 -15.83 1.65
N VAL A 261 -14.67 -16.08 2.18
CA VAL A 261 -15.82 -15.18 2.11
C VAL A 261 -16.40 -15.04 3.51
N ALA A 262 -16.48 -13.81 4.01
CA ALA A 262 -17.18 -13.55 5.25
C ALA A 262 -18.69 -13.73 5.05
N ALA A 263 -19.39 -14.03 6.12
CA ALA A 263 -20.82 -13.98 6.12
C ALA A 263 -21.29 -12.59 5.67
N SER A 264 -22.37 -12.59 4.88
CA SER A 264 -23.02 -11.36 4.44
C SER A 264 -23.38 -10.47 5.64
N ARG A 265 -23.06 -9.18 5.55
CA ARG A 265 -23.49 -8.17 6.51
C ARG A 265 -24.82 -7.56 6.04
N LYS A 266 -25.36 -6.64 6.81
CA LYS A 266 -26.63 -6.01 6.47
C LYS A 266 -26.59 -5.24 5.15
N THR A 267 -25.46 -4.54 4.88
CA THR A 267 -25.32 -3.64 3.74
C THR A 267 -24.31 -4.11 2.69
N PHE A 268 -23.47 -5.14 2.99
CA PHE A 268 -22.42 -5.58 2.07
C PHE A 268 -22.03 -7.05 2.23
N ASP A 269 -21.37 -7.57 1.21
CA ASP A 269 -20.64 -8.83 1.22
C ASP A 269 -19.13 -8.59 1.19
N LEU A 270 -18.37 -9.52 1.78
CA LEU A 270 -16.90 -9.51 1.76
C LEU A 270 -16.35 -10.74 1.06
N CYS A 271 -15.27 -10.54 0.31
CA CYS A 271 -14.53 -11.61 -0.35
C CYS A 271 -13.02 -11.32 -0.25
N ALA A 272 -12.22 -12.28 0.22
CA ALA A 272 -10.77 -12.10 0.36
C ALA A 272 -10.01 -12.85 -0.72
N LYS A 273 -9.19 -12.11 -1.48
CA LYS A 273 -8.29 -12.64 -2.51
C LYS A 273 -6.85 -12.60 -2.01
N PRO A 274 -6.20 -13.78 -1.78
CA PRO A 274 -4.86 -13.84 -1.21
C PRO A 274 -3.77 -13.49 -2.23
N TYR A 275 -2.68 -12.89 -1.73
CA TYR A 275 -1.43 -12.65 -2.43
C TYR A 275 -0.36 -13.70 -2.08
N GLY A 276 0.63 -13.85 -2.94
CA GLY A 276 1.88 -14.58 -2.73
C GLY A 276 1.73 -15.92 -2.00
N ASN A 277 2.40 -16.05 -0.89
CA ASN A 277 2.31 -17.24 -0.03
C ASN A 277 1.00 -17.30 0.80
N GLY A 278 0.15 -16.28 0.71
CA GLY A 278 -1.10 -16.16 1.47
C GLY A 278 -0.97 -15.43 2.80
N ALA A 279 0.16 -14.76 3.06
CA ALA A 279 0.31 -13.88 4.23
C ALA A 279 -0.50 -12.60 4.11
N PHE A 280 -0.66 -12.09 2.89
CA PHE A 280 -1.48 -10.91 2.60
C PHE A 280 -2.72 -11.27 1.79
N SER A 281 -3.76 -10.46 1.93
CA SER A 281 -4.96 -10.54 1.09
C SER A 281 -5.59 -9.17 0.84
N MET A 282 -6.23 -9.05 -0.33
CA MET A 282 -7.18 -7.96 -0.59
C MET A 282 -8.57 -8.45 -0.18
N VAL A 283 -9.18 -7.78 0.79
CA VAL A 283 -10.57 -7.98 1.19
C VAL A 283 -11.41 -7.01 0.40
N LEU A 284 -12.25 -7.53 -0.48
CA LEU A 284 -13.16 -6.78 -1.34
C LEU A 284 -14.51 -6.63 -0.63
N MET A 285 -15.06 -5.43 -0.58
CA MET A 285 -16.36 -5.11 0.00
C MET A 285 -17.30 -4.63 -1.09
N LEU A 286 -18.35 -5.40 -1.35
CA LEU A 286 -19.36 -5.09 -2.35
C LEU A 286 -20.69 -4.70 -1.68
N PRO A 287 -21.17 -3.46 -1.83
CA PRO A 287 -22.49 -3.05 -1.33
C PRO A 287 -23.61 -3.92 -1.88
N HIS A 288 -24.61 -4.25 -1.06
CA HIS A 288 -25.87 -4.80 -1.56
C HIS A 288 -26.61 -3.73 -2.39
N GLU A 289 -27.49 -4.17 -3.28
CA GLU A 289 -28.32 -3.25 -4.05
C GLU A 289 -29.15 -2.32 -3.15
N GLY A 290 -29.10 -1.02 -3.46
CA GLY A 290 -29.79 0.01 -2.69
C GLY A 290 -29.01 0.59 -1.52
N ASN A 291 -27.83 0.05 -1.17
CA ASN A 291 -26.96 0.63 -0.15
C ASN A 291 -25.84 1.45 -0.80
N THR A 292 -25.47 2.54 -0.15
CA THR A 292 -24.33 3.37 -0.56
C THR A 292 -23.02 2.80 -0.03
N LEU A 293 -21.91 3.12 -0.70
CA LEU A 293 -20.59 2.71 -0.20
C LEU A 293 -20.25 3.35 1.15
N GLU A 294 -20.75 4.59 1.41
CA GLU A 294 -20.59 5.27 2.70
C GLU A 294 -21.26 4.51 3.84
N GLU A 295 -22.52 4.04 3.63
CA GLU A 295 -23.23 3.21 4.62
C GLU A 295 -22.48 1.92 4.92
N CYS A 296 -21.91 1.29 3.88
CA CYS A 296 -21.14 0.06 4.02
C CYS A 296 -19.83 0.28 4.79
N ILE A 297 -19.07 1.33 4.47
CA ILE A 297 -17.85 1.69 5.21
C ILE A 297 -18.21 2.03 6.67
N GLY A 298 -19.30 2.76 6.89
CA GLY A 298 -19.80 3.08 8.23
C GLY A 298 -20.27 1.84 9.01
N GLU A 299 -20.83 0.83 8.36
CA GLU A 299 -21.15 -0.45 9.02
C GLU A 299 -19.86 -1.22 9.33
N LEU A 300 -18.90 -1.26 8.40
CA LEU A 300 -17.61 -1.91 8.59
C LEU A 300 -16.83 -1.33 9.78
N ALA A 301 -16.78 0.00 9.92
CA ALA A 301 -16.11 0.69 11.02
C ALA A 301 -16.69 0.36 12.41
N ARG A 302 -17.95 -0.07 12.46
CA ARG A 302 -18.63 -0.49 13.70
C ARG A 302 -18.49 -1.99 14.01
N GLN A 303 -17.87 -2.79 13.12
CA GLN A 303 -17.63 -4.22 13.39
C GLN A 303 -16.47 -4.40 14.36
N ASP A 304 -16.48 -5.50 15.11
CA ASP A 304 -15.27 -6.03 15.72
C ASP A 304 -14.41 -6.62 14.59
N TRP A 305 -13.36 -5.88 14.20
CA TRP A 305 -12.50 -6.28 13.09
C TRP A 305 -11.78 -7.60 13.34
N LYS A 306 -11.39 -7.88 14.58
CA LYS A 306 -10.72 -9.13 14.91
C LYS A 306 -11.64 -10.32 14.68
N GLN A 307 -12.89 -10.22 15.17
CA GLN A 307 -13.89 -11.26 14.93
C GLN A 307 -14.19 -11.39 13.43
N LEU A 308 -14.35 -10.27 12.71
CA LEU A 308 -14.62 -10.27 11.28
C LEU A 308 -13.45 -10.87 10.47
N ASN A 309 -12.21 -10.55 10.83
CA ASN A 309 -11.01 -11.14 10.24
C ASN A 309 -11.00 -12.67 10.43
N ASP A 310 -11.29 -13.13 11.64
CA ASP A 310 -11.39 -14.55 11.95
C ASP A 310 -12.49 -15.26 11.15
N GLU A 311 -13.64 -14.63 10.96
CA GLU A 311 -14.72 -15.15 10.13
C GLU A 311 -14.29 -15.28 8.67
N ILE A 312 -13.66 -14.24 8.09
CA ILE A 312 -13.12 -14.27 6.73
C ILE A 312 -12.14 -15.44 6.57
N GLU A 313 -11.22 -15.61 7.52
CA GLU A 313 -10.17 -16.62 7.40
C GLU A 313 -10.68 -18.07 7.58
N LYS A 314 -11.77 -18.26 8.29
CA LYS A 314 -12.38 -19.58 8.56
C LYS A 314 -13.47 -19.95 7.55
N SER A 315 -14.04 -18.97 6.85
CA SER A 315 -15.12 -19.19 5.89
C SER A 315 -14.56 -19.54 4.52
N HIS A 316 -15.17 -20.54 3.88
CA HIS A 316 -14.82 -20.95 2.51
C HIS A 316 -16.09 -21.11 1.69
N SER A 317 -16.09 -20.58 0.48
CA SER A 317 -17.21 -20.68 -0.45
C SER A 317 -16.74 -20.85 -1.89
N ALA A 318 -17.60 -21.40 -2.72
CA ALA A 318 -17.38 -21.46 -4.17
C ALA A 318 -17.82 -20.11 -4.77
N ILE A 319 -16.87 -19.35 -5.32
CA ILE A 319 -17.09 -17.99 -5.84
C ILE A 319 -16.62 -17.89 -7.29
N ALA A 320 -17.46 -17.24 -8.12
CA ALA A 320 -17.06 -16.68 -9.40
C ALA A 320 -16.77 -15.17 -9.20
N LEU A 321 -15.49 -14.83 -9.11
CA LEU A 321 -15.07 -13.43 -8.89
C LEU A 321 -14.89 -12.72 -10.23
N TYR A 322 -15.61 -11.63 -10.41
CA TYR A 322 -15.45 -10.66 -11.49
C TYR A 322 -14.93 -9.34 -10.91
N MET A 323 -13.71 -8.95 -11.28
CA MET A 323 -13.05 -7.76 -10.78
C MET A 323 -12.49 -6.93 -11.93
N PRO A 324 -12.80 -5.64 -12.04
CA PRO A 324 -12.20 -4.80 -13.06
C PRO A 324 -10.70 -4.65 -12.82
N LYS A 325 -9.91 -4.50 -13.88
CA LYS A 325 -8.60 -3.86 -13.77
C LYS A 325 -8.83 -2.42 -13.38
N PHE A 326 -8.02 -1.93 -12.46
CA PHE A 326 -8.08 -0.52 -12.09
C PHE A 326 -6.73 0.02 -11.65
N GLU A 327 -6.60 1.33 -11.80
CA GLU A 327 -5.49 2.11 -11.30
C GLU A 327 -6.02 3.26 -10.45
N LEU A 328 -5.47 3.39 -9.26
CA LEU A 328 -5.62 4.56 -8.41
C LEU A 328 -4.31 5.35 -8.53
N PRO A 329 -4.30 6.44 -9.33
CA PRO A 329 -3.09 7.20 -9.57
C PRO A 329 -2.58 7.84 -8.28
N VAL A 330 -1.33 8.32 -8.31
CA VAL A 330 -0.74 9.00 -7.16
C VAL A 330 -1.64 10.16 -6.73
N ALA A 331 -2.19 10.05 -5.53
CA ALA A 331 -2.99 11.10 -4.90
C ALA A 331 -2.33 11.54 -3.58
N LYS A 332 -2.34 12.86 -3.33
CA LYS A 332 -1.86 13.47 -2.08
C LYS A 332 -3.06 13.82 -1.22
N TYR A 333 -3.05 13.37 0.03
CA TYR A 333 -4.08 13.66 1.03
C TYR A 333 -3.49 14.49 2.16
N ASP A 334 -4.14 15.61 2.50
CA ASP A 334 -3.91 16.31 3.76
C ASP A 334 -4.78 15.65 4.83
N LEU A 335 -4.14 15.04 5.81
CA LEU A 335 -4.80 14.27 6.86
C LEU A 335 -5.24 15.14 8.05
N LYS A 336 -4.79 16.40 8.11
CA LYS A 336 -4.99 17.29 9.26
C LYS A 336 -6.45 17.47 9.62
N THR A 337 -7.29 17.84 8.65
CA THR A 337 -8.72 18.08 8.89
C THR A 337 -9.40 16.81 9.42
N THR A 338 -9.12 15.67 8.79
CA THR A 338 -9.67 14.37 9.21
C THR A 338 -9.29 14.01 10.63
N LEU A 339 -8.01 14.19 11.00
CA LEU A 339 -7.53 13.89 12.36
C LEU A 339 -8.13 14.83 13.40
N ILE A 340 -8.34 16.12 13.05
CA ILE A 340 -9.03 17.10 13.92
C ILE A 340 -10.46 16.65 14.18
N ASP A 341 -11.20 16.22 13.16
CA ASP A 341 -12.59 15.78 13.30
C ASP A 341 -12.70 14.45 14.06
N MET A 342 -11.65 13.62 14.02
CA MET A 342 -11.53 12.44 14.87
C MET A 342 -11.19 12.79 16.34
N GLY A 343 -10.90 14.07 16.67
CA GLY A 343 -10.63 14.54 18.02
C GLY A 343 -9.17 14.86 18.34
N MET A 344 -8.26 14.82 17.36
CA MET A 344 -6.86 15.23 17.53
C MET A 344 -6.73 16.74 17.23
N ILE A 345 -6.96 17.59 18.21
CA ILE A 345 -7.01 19.05 18.02
C ILE A 345 -5.72 19.73 18.44
N LEU A 346 -5.30 19.51 19.69
CA LEU A 346 -4.15 20.21 20.29
C LEU A 346 -2.85 20.05 19.47
N PRO A 347 -2.49 18.87 18.93
CA PRO A 347 -1.27 18.71 18.16
C PRO A 347 -1.12 19.67 16.97
N PHE A 348 -2.24 20.19 16.46
CA PHE A 348 -2.30 21.09 15.31
C PHE A 348 -2.44 22.57 15.70
N THR A 349 -2.27 22.90 16.97
CA THR A 349 -2.42 24.27 17.50
C THR A 349 -1.14 24.79 18.15
N LEU A 350 -1.09 26.10 18.40
CA LEU A 350 0.00 26.72 19.13
C LEU A 350 0.08 26.31 20.63
N TRP A 351 -0.91 25.58 21.12
CA TRP A 351 -0.98 25.04 22.47
C TRP A 351 -0.44 23.61 22.58
N ALA A 352 0.05 23.07 21.47
CA ALA A 352 0.66 21.75 21.46
C ALA A 352 1.89 21.70 22.36
N ASP A 353 2.02 20.62 23.12
CA ASP A 353 3.21 20.35 23.93
C ASP A 353 4.05 19.27 23.28
N PHE A 354 4.99 19.68 22.44
CA PHE A 354 6.04 18.84 21.86
C PHE A 354 7.41 19.08 22.53
N SER A 355 7.43 19.45 23.81
CA SER A 355 8.65 19.67 24.58
C SER A 355 9.52 18.40 24.74
N GLY A 356 9.02 17.24 24.35
CA GLY A 356 9.79 16.02 24.21
C GLY A 356 10.59 15.94 22.90
N MET A 357 10.27 16.77 21.89
CA MET A 357 11.05 16.88 20.63
C MET A 357 12.11 17.98 20.69
N THR A 358 11.74 19.14 21.19
CA THR A 358 12.61 20.32 21.25
C THR A 358 12.25 21.20 22.46
N GLN A 359 13.22 21.95 22.93
CA GLN A 359 13.02 22.98 23.99
C GLN A 359 13.21 24.41 23.45
N ASP A 360 13.52 24.55 22.16
CA ASP A 360 13.87 25.85 21.57
C ASP A 360 12.67 26.75 21.34
N ALA A 361 11.51 26.19 21.02
CA ALA A 361 10.27 26.92 20.77
C ALA A 361 9.03 26.01 20.88
N ALA A 362 7.85 26.64 20.92
CA ALA A 362 6.59 25.93 20.75
C ALA A 362 6.54 25.34 19.33
N LEU A 363 6.23 24.06 19.22
CA LEU A 363 6.14 23.30 17.97
C LEU A 363 4.72 22.75 17.84
N MET A 364 4.17 22.76 16.62
CA MET A 364 2.90 22.11 16.28
C MET A 364 3.04 21.35 14.98
N ILE A 365 2.12 20.44 14.71
CA ILE A 365 2.02 19.77 13.40
C ILE A 365 1.33 20.76 12.44
N ASP A 366 2.07 21.29 11.48
CA ASP A 366 1.49 22.15 10.45
C ASP A 366 0.88 21.35 9.32
N LYS A 367 1.61 20.32 8.88
CA LYS A 367 1.23 19.45 7.76
C LYS A 367 1.39 17.98 8.14
N CYS A 368 0.37 17.22 7.81
CA CYS A 368 0.37 15.75 7.88
C CYS A 368 -0.13 15.24 6.54
N GLU A 369 0.79 14.79 5.68
CA GLU A 369 0.50 14.48 4.30
C GLU A 369 0.82 13.02 3.98
N GLN A 370 -0.02 12.39 3.16
CA GLN A 370 0.20 11.04 2.65
C GLN A 370 0.00 11.01 1.13
N LYS A 371 0.90 10.34 0.43
CA LYS A 371 0.73 9.97 -0.98
C LYS A 371 0.61 8.45 -1.11
N CYS A 372 -0.38 8.02 -1.89
CA CYS A 372 -0.61 6.61 -2.20
C CYS A 372 -0.88 6.41 -3.68
N THR A 373 -0.57 5.23 -4.18
CA THR A 373 -0.92 4.75 -5.52
C THR A 373 -1.09 3.25 -5.50
N LEU A 374 -1.96 2.71 -6.35
CA LEU A 374 -2.21 1.29 -6.49
C LEU A 374 -2.67 0.97 -7.91
N THR A 375 -2.05 -0.04 -8.51
CA THR A 375 -2.52 -0.65 -9.76
C THR A 375 -2.90 -2.09 -9.50
N VAL A 376 -4.03 -2.54 -10.03
CA VAL A 376 -4.54 -3.91 -9.88
C VAL A 376 -4.80 -4.50 -11.25
N ASP A 377 -4.12 -5.62 -11.53
CA ASP A 377 -4.24 -6.37 -12.78
C ASP A 377 -4.36 -7.88 -12.55
N GLU A 378 -4.27 -8.68 -13.61
CA GLU A 378 -4.37 -10.14 -13.55
C GLU A 378 -3.27 -10.78 -12.71
N LYS A 379 -2.09 -10.17 -12.63
CA LYS A 379 -0.92 -10.71 -11.92
C LYS A 379 -0.93 -10.38 -10.45
N GLY A 380 -1.46 -9.21 -10.07
CA GLY A 380 -1.44 -8.75 -8.69
C GLY A 380 -1.68 -7.26 -8.53
N SER A 381 -1.12 -6.70 -7.46
CA SER A 381 -1.03 -5.26 -7.23
C SER A 381 0.39 -4.82 -7.50
N GLN A 382 0.58 -3.96 -8.51
CA GLN A 382 1.88 -3.48 -9.03
C GLN A 382 2.94 -4.56 -9.24
N ALA A 383 2.58 -5.66 -9.91
CA ALA A 383 3.45 -6.81 -10.11
C ALA A 383 4.57 -6.53 -11.13
N ALA A 384 5.81 -6.42 -10.65
CA ALA A 384 7.02 -6.40 -11.48
C ALA A 384 7.67 -7.79 -11.64
N VAL A 385 7.22 -8.83 -10.94
CA VAL A 385 7.83 -10.17 -10.96
C VAL A 385 6.85 -11.18 -11.52
N VAL A 386 7.22 -11.81 -12.65
CA VAL A 386 6.43 -12.88 -13.27
C VAL A 386 6.77 -14.21 -12.60
N THR A 387 5.92 -14.68 -11.68
CA THR A 387 5.96 -16.06 -11.22
C THR A 387 5.08 -16.89 -12.15
N LYS A 388 5.69 -17.75 -12.95
CA LYS A 388 4.95 -18.72 -13.77
C LYS A 388 4.45 -19.85 -12.86
N VAL A 389 3.21 -19.76 -12.40
CA VAL A 389 2.55 -20.87 -11.69
C VAL A 389 1.81 -21.69 -12.75
N GLU A 390 2.36 -22.86 -13.10
CA GLU A 390 1.63 -23.84 -13.88
C GLU A 390 0.61 -24.53 -12.97
N MET A 391 -0.66 -24.24 -13.18
CA MET A 391 -1.75 -24.98 -12.54
C MET A 391 -2.07 -26.22 -13.39
N VAL A 392 -1.79 -27.40 -12.84
CA VAL A 392 -2.31 -28.65 -13.38
C VAL A 392 -3.77 -28.79 -12.92
N LEU A 393 -4.70 -28.72 -13.85
CA LEU A 393 -6.09 -29.07 -13.60
C LEU A 393 -6.15 -30.59 -13.36
N THR A 394 -6.23 -31.01 -12.09
CA THR A 394 -6.71 -32.36 -11.77
C THR A 394 -8.23 -32.32 -11.92
N ALA A 395 -8.74 -33.04 -12.90
CA ALA A 395 -10.17 -33.27 -13.04
C ALA A 395 -10.66 -34.13 -11.86
N ASP A 396 -11.18 -33.48 -10.84
CA ASP A 396 -11.86 -34.16 -9.75
C ASP A 396 -13.31 -34.39 -10.19
N SER A 397 -13.74 -35.66 -10.17
CA SER A 397 -15.08 -36.08 -10.60
C SER A 397 -16.17 -35.87 -9.53
N THR A 398 -15.82 -35.20 -8.42
CA THR A 398 -16.82 -34.83 -7.39
C THR A 398 -17.72 -33.69 -7.90
N PRO A 399 -19.06 -33.74 -7.64
CA PRO A 399 -19.93 -32.65 -7.97
C PRO A 399 -19.43 -31.34 -7.31
N GLN A 400 -19.07 -30.35 -8.14
CA GLN A 400 -18.62 -29.06 -7.62
C GLN A 400 -19.83 -28.29 -7.04
N PRO A 401 -19.67 -27.58 -5.91
CA PRO A 401 -20.73 -26.75 -5.35
C PRO A 401 -21.12 -25.63 -6.34
N ALA A 402 -22.34 -25.15 -6.25
CA ALA A 402 -22.80 -24.01 -7.05
C ALA A 402 -21.94 -22.77 -6.73
N LEU A 403 -21.46 -22.11 -7.77
CA LEU A 403 -20.71 -20.85 -7.64
C LEU A 403 -21.67 -19.70 -7.33
N HIS A 404 -21.23 -18.84 -6.40
CA HIS A 404 -21.86 -17.56 -6.17
C HIS A 404 -21.09 -16.47 -6.92
N ASP A 405 -21.79 -15.67 -7.71
CA ASP A 405 -21.19 -14.55 -8.44
C ASP A 405 -20.87 -13.39 -7.49
N PHE A 406 -19.62 -12.94 -7.50
CA PHE A 406 -19.16 -11.75 -6.81
C PHE A 406 -18.64 -10.76 -7.86
N ILE A 407 -19.54 -9.82 -8.27
CA ILE A 407 -19.34 -8.98 -9.46
C ILE A 407 -19.10 -7.54 -9.04
N LEU A 408 -17.84 -7.07 -9.14
CA LEU A 408 -17.43 -5.71 -8.84
C LEU A 408 -17.68 -4.78 -10.06
N ASN A 409 -18.97 -4.54 -10.36
CA ASN A 409 -19.41 -3.72 -11.49
C ASN A 409 -20.05 -2.38 -11.09
N ARG A 410 -19.88 -1.99 -9.84
CA ARG A 410 -20.39 -0.76 -9.21
C ARG A 410 -19.45 -0.34 -8.08
N PRO A 411 -19.62 0.84 -7.44
CA PRO A 411 -18.74 1.28 -6.36
C PRO A 411 -18.49 0.20 -5.32
N PHE A 412 -17.22 -0.02 -4.99
CA PHE A 412 -16.79 -1.01 -4.01
C PHE A 412 -15.62 -0.46 -3.18
N ALA A 413 -15.43 -1.01 -1.99
CA ALA A 413 -14.23 -0.75 -1.20
C ALA A 413 -13.35 -1.99 -1.10
N PHE A 414 -12.12 -1.78 -0.67
CA PHE A 414 -11.20 -2.86 -0.38
C PHE A 414 -10.26 -2.50 0.77
N LEU A 415 -9.79 -3.54 1.45
CA LEU A 415 -8.70 -3.46 2.41
C LEU A 415 -7.57 -4.38 1.96
N ILE A 416 -6.32 -3.96 2.11
CA ILE A 416 -5.16 -4.86 2.01
C ILE A 416 -4.71 -5.11 3.44
N LYS A 417 -4.69 -6.39 3.83
CA LYS A 417 -4.38 -6.80 5.20
C LYS A 417 -3.35 -7.93 5.26
N GLU A 418 -2.66 -8.02 6.40
CA GLU A 418 -1.94 -9.22 6.78
C GLU A 418 -2.93 -10.20 7.45
N LYS A 419 -2.74 -11.50 7.20
CA LYS A 419 -3.72 -12.53 7.53
C LYS A 419 -3.83 -12.84 9.03
N SER A 420 -2.69 -13.04 9.71
CA SER A 420 -2.66 -13.60 11.07
C SER A 420 -2.99 -12.58 12.15
N THR A 421 -2.59 -11.32 11.97
CA THR A 421 -2.87 -10.22 12.88
C THR A 421 -4.10 -9.41 12.47
N GLY A 422 -4.53 -9.56 11.21
CA GLY A 422 -5.56 -8.71 10.63
C GLY A 422 -5.08 -7.27 10.37
N ALA A 423 -3.76 -6.98 10.49
CA ALA A 423 -3.22 -5.62 10.31
C ALA A 423 -3.63 -5.04 8.96
N ILE A 424 -4.37 -3.93 8.97
CA ILE A 424 -4.88 -3.24 7.78
C ILE A 424 -3.81 -2.29 7.27
N LEU A 425 -3.20 -2.64 6.13
CA LEU A 425 -2.14 -1.85 5.51
C LEU A 425 -2.67 -0.72 4.64
N PHE A 426 -3.69 -1.01 3.83
CA PHE A 426 -4.37 -0.07 2.95
C PHE A 426 -5.88 -0.21 3.04
N ALA A 427 -6.54 0.91 2.84
CA ALA A 427 -7.98 0.99 2.62
C ALA A 427 -8.25 1.83 1.36
N GLY A 428 -9.17 1.39 0.52
CA GLY A 428 -9.51 2.08 -0.71
C GLY A 428 -10.98 1.98 -1.07
N ALA A 429 -11.44 2.98 -1.81
CA ALA A 429 -12.77 3.03 -2.39
C ALA A 429 -12.66 3.35 -3.88
N VAL A 430 -13.31 2.53 -4.71
CA VAL A 430 -13.40 2.69 -6.15
C VAL A 430 -14.81 3.13 -6.48
N ASN A 431 -14.99 4.43 -6.69
CA ASN A 431 -16.27 5.06 -7.02
C ASN A 431 -16.44 5.25 -8.52
N LYS A 432 -15.32 5.35 -9.26
CA LYS A 432 -15.31 5.63 -10.68
C LYS A 432 -14.12 4.95 -11.36
N LEU A 433 -14.34 4.40 -12.54
CA LEU A 433 -13.34 3.81 -13.43
C LEU A 433 -13.43 4.38 -14.85
#